data_d5543cbf8b1a46a4296e136a5c0adaba
#
_entry.id   d5543cbf8b1a46a4296e136a5c0adaba
#
_cell.length_a   1.000
_cell.length_b   1.000
_cell.length_c   1.000
_cell.angle_alpha   90.00
_cell.angle_beta   90.00
_cell.angle_gamma   90.00
#
_symmetry.space_group_name_H-M   'P 1'
#
loop_
_entity.id
_entity.type
_entity.pdbx_description
1 polymer ?
#
loop_
_entity_poly.entity_id
_entity_poly.type
_entity_poly.pdbx_seq_one_letter_code
_entity_poly.pdbx_strand_id
1 'polypeptide(L)'
;MTYVSRDQFGMYNGHGTAKAEAGSDHGPGPTLMGADTLIGDLIYNHKDEELGEIKEIMLDMRNGKVGYAVMSFGGVFGIGEKLFAVPWNALKLDTQHHRFVLRIDKDDLKNAPGFDKGRWPDMADHAWTANIHSYYGTVPYWGDAPL
;
A
#
# COMPACT_ATOMS: atom_id res chain seq x y z
N MET A 1 -13.72 10.57 -4.63
CA MET A 1 -12.93 11.59 -3.90
C MET A 1 -11.63 11.81 -4.63
N THR A 2 -11.27 13.04 -4.85
CA THR A 2 -10.01 13.37 -5.52
C THR A 2 -8.85 13.34 -4.51
N TYR A 3 -7.64 13.28 -5.02
CA TYR A 3 -6.46 13.35 -4.16
C TYR A 3 -6.41 14.64 -3.36
N VAL A 4 -6.82 15.73 -4.00
CA VAL A 4 -6.78 17.03 -3.33
C VAL A 4 -7.63 17.00 -2.07
N SER A 5 -8.81 16.41 -2.13
CA SER A 5 -9.69 16.37 -0.96
C SER A 5 -9.23 15.35 0.07
N ARG A 6 -8.51 14.30 -0.33
CA ARG A 6 -7.99 13.32 0.62
C ARG A 6 -6.70 13.75 1.29
N ASP A 7 -5.91 14.56 0.59
CA ASP A 7 -4.63 15.03 1.11
C ASP A 7 -4.82 16.32 1.89
N GLN A 8 -5.62 16.22 2.96
CA GLN A 8 -6.01 17.41 3.71
C GLN A 8 -4.86 18.10 4.43
N PHE A 9 -3.75 17.41 4.64
CA PHE A 9 -2.58 17.99 5.31
C PHE A 9 -1.45 18.33 4.33
N GLY A 10 -1.68 18.21 3.04
CA GLY A 10 -0.71 18.58 2.03
C GLY A 10 0.54 17.71 2.01
N MET A 11 0.38 16.41 2.24
CA MET A 11 1.55 15.53 2.36
C MET A 11 2.25 15.27 1.06
N TYR A 12 1.55 15.41 -0.07
CA TYR A 12 2.17 15.28 -1.38
C TYR A 12 2.78 16.56 -1.89
N ASN A 13 2.62 17.66 -1.16
CA ASN A 13 3.16 18.94 -1.62
C ASN A 13 4.68 18.91 -1.57
N GLY A 14 5.27 19.55 -2.56
CA GLY A 14 6.68 19.40 -2.83
C GLY A 14 7.60 19.95 -1.79
N HIS A 15 8.07 19.11 -0.93
CA HIS A 15 9.06 19.47 0.07
C HIS A 15 10.41 19.78 -0.55
N GLY A 16 10.66 19.32 -1.76
CA GLY A 16 11.95 19.52 -2.42
C GLY A 16 12.01 20.73 -3.32
N THR A 17 10.97 21.50 -3.42
CA THR A 17 10.95 22.61 -4.37
C THR A 17 11.64 23.82 -3.82
N ALA A 18 11.31 24.33 -2.75
CA ALA A 18 11.94 25.46 -2.16
C ALA A 18 12.45 25.04 -0.80
N LYS A 19 13.44 25.76 -0.35
CA LYS A 19 13.84 25.54 1.01
C LYS A 19 12.65 25.71 1.92
N ALA A 20 12.47 24.74 2.78
CA ALA A 20 11.41 24.82 3.76
C ALA A 20 11.76 25.90 4.76
N GLU A 21 10.82 26.78 4.98
CA GLU A 21 10.98 27.81 5.99
C GLU A 21 10.05 27.46 7.15
N ALA A 22 10.42 27.91 8.32
CA ALA A 22 9.57 27.73 9.48
C ALA A 22 8.21 28.33 9.18
N GLY A 23 7.16 27.54 9.38
CA GLY A 23 5.79 27.99 9.10
C GLY A 23 5.41 27.95 7.64
N SER A 24 6.20 27.32 6.77
CA SER A 24 5.82 27.17 5.38
C SER A 24 4.61 26.24 5.25
N ASP A 25 3.93 26.36 4.12
CA ASP A 25 2.75 25.56 3.85
C ASP A 25 3.09 24.15 3.35
N HIS A 26 4.36 23.80 3.28
CA HIS A 26 4.76 22.48 2.87
C HIS A 26 4.43 21.47 3.95
N GLY A 27 3.79 20.38 3.57
CA GLY A 27 3.50 19.31 4.50
C GLY A 27 4.73 18.45 4.78
N PRO A 28 4.56 17.40 5.58
CA PRO A 28 5.68 16.52 5.95
C PRO A 28 6.18 15.64 4.82
N GLY A 29 5.35 15.40 3.83
CA GLY A 29 5.68 14.50 2.74
C GLY A 29 6.41 15.16 1.59
N PRO A 30 6.65 14.34 0.57
CA PRO A 30 6.27 12.93 0.51
C PRO A 30 7.26 11.95 1.12
N THR A 31 8.31 12.41 1.78
CA THR A 31 9.27 11.51 2.43
C THR A 31 8.61 10.81 3.63
N LEU A 32 7.88 11.56 4.43
CA LEU A 32 7.07 10.99 5.51
C LEU A 32 5.61 11.23 5.17
N MET A 33 4.85 10.15 5.16
CA MET A 33 3.45 10.20 4.78
C MET A 33 2.57 9.69 5.91
N GLY A 34 1.44 10.35 6.10
CA GLY A 34 0.46 9.87 7.04
C GLY A 34 -0.25 8.64 6.52
N ALA A 35 -0.41 7.63 7.36
CA ALA A 35 -1.07 6.39 6.94
C ALA A 35 -2.49 6.64 6.44
N ASP A 36 -3.21 7.51 7.14
CA ASP A 36 -4.58 7.82 6.76
C ASP A 36 -4.67 8.50 5.39
N THR A 37 -3.65 9.28 5.04
CA THR A 37 -3.58 9.93 3.72
C THR A 37 -3.40 8.90 2.62
N LEU A 38 -2.66 7.83 2.89
CA LEU A 38 -2.39 6.78 1.92
C LEU A 38 -3.56 5.80 1.76
N ILE A 39 -4.33 5.61 2.81
CA ILE A 39 -5.52 4.74 2.73
C ILE A 39 -6.51 5.37 1.77
N GLY A 40 -6.94 4.59 0.78
CA GLY A 40 -7.79 5.05 -0.30
C GLY A 40 -7.03 5.39 -1.57
N ASP A 41 -5.68 5.44 -1.52
CA ASP A 41 -4.90 5.63 -2.74
C ASP A 41 -5.12 4.47 -3.68
N LEU A 42 -5.12 4.78 -4.97
CA LEU A 42 -5.25 3.76 -6.01
C LEU A 42 -3.91 3.07 -6.24
N ILE A 43 -3.98 1.82 -6.62
CA ILE A 43 -2.82 1.03 -6.99
C ILE A 43 -2.94 0.68 -8.46
N TYR A 44 -1.90 1.00 -9.21
CA TYR A 44 -1.81 0.71 -10.64
C TYR A 44 -0.66 -0.26 -10.87
N ASN A 45 -0.69 -0.97 -11.97
CA ASN A 45 0.46 -1.78 -12.35
C ASN A 45 1.35 -1.01 -13.34
N HIS A 46 2.43 -1.64 -13.78
CA HIS A 46 3.39 -1.04 -14.69
C HIS A 46 2.85 -0.83 -16.11
N LYS A 47 1.67 -1.36 -16.40
CA LYS A 47 0.97 -1.14 -17.67
C LYS A 47 -0.10 -0.07 -17.55
N ASP A 48 -0.08 0.66 -16.46
CA ASP A 48 -1.03 1.74 -16.19
C ASP A 48 -2.46 1.26 -16.05
N GLU A 49 -2.63 0.01 -15.63
CA GLU A 49 -3.94 -0.55 -15.34
C GLU A 49 -4.25 -0.39 -13.86
N GLU A 50 -5.46 0.07 -13.55
CA GLU A 50 -5.88 0.19 -12.16
C GLU A 50 -6.14 -1.19 -11.58
N LEU A 51 -5.49 -1.48 -10.46
CA LEU A 51 -5.64 -2.76 -9.78
C LEU A 51 -6.64 -2.71 -8.63
N GLY A 52 -6.63 -1.62 -7.89
CA GLY A 52 -7.50 -1.50 -6.72
C GLY A 52 -7.12 -0.31 -5.88
N GLU A 53 -7.54 -0.34 -4.62
CA GLU A 53 -7.20 0.75 -3.71
C GLU A 53 -6.75 0.20 -2.37
N ILE A 54 -5.96 0.98 -1.65
CA ILE A 54 -5.50 0.61 -0.32
C ILE A 54 -6.66 0.77 0.67
N LYS A 55 -6.97 -0.31 1.36
CA LYS A 55 -8.01 -0.32 2.39
C LYS A 55 -7.44 -0.25 3.79
N GLU A 56 -6.24 -0.78 3.98
CA GLU A 56 -5.61 -0.81 5.30
C GLU A 56 -4.10 -0.89 5.14
N ILE A 57 -3.39 -0.40 6.13
CA ILE A 57 -1.93 -0.53 6.20
C ILE A 57 -1.62 -1.28 7.49
N MET A 58 -0.96 -2.42 7.35
CA MET A 58 -0.70 -3.30 8.49
C MET A 58 0.68 -3.03 9.06
N LEU A 59 0.70 -2.57 10.29
CA LEU A 59 1.93 -2.28 11.01
C LEU A 59 2.33 -3.49 11.84
N ASP A 60 3.61 -3.83 11.79
CA ASP A 60 4.13 -4.84 12.69
C ASP A 60 4.39 -4.20 14.04
N MET A 61 3.56 -4.56 15.01
CA MET A 61 3.60 -3.91 16.32
C MET A 61 4.80 -4.32 17.16
N ARG A 62 5.59 -5.29 16.69
CA ARG A 62 6.80 -5.71 17.39
C ARG A 62 7.98 -4.78 17.11
N ASN A 63 8.02 -4.17 15.93
CA ASN A 63 9.16 -3.35 15.51
C ASN A 63 8.78 -2.01 14.88
N GLY A 64 7.50 -1.75 14.70
CA GLY A 64 7.04 -0.50 14.10
C GLY A 64 7.19 -0.41 12.60
N LYS A 65 7.54 -1.50 11.93
CA LYS A 65 7.66 -1.50 10.47
C LYS A 65 6.32 -1.76 9.82
N VAL A 66 6.16 -1.21 8.61
CA VAL A 66 5.00 -1.52 7.80
C VAL A 66 5.22 -2.87 7.14
N GLY A 67 4.31 -3.79 7.37
CA GLY A 67 4.41 -5.13 6.78
C GLY A 67 3.70 -5.24 5.44
N TYR A 68 2.47 -4.82 5.40
CA TYR A 68 1.61 -5.03 4.23
C TYR A 68 0.64 -3.89 4.03
N ALA A 69 0.25 -3.68 2.79
CA ALA A 69 -0.95 -2.92 2.47
C ALA A 69 -2.05 -3.91 2.12
N VAL A 70 -3.24 -3.70 2.61
CA VAL A 70 -4.39 -4.51 2.23
C VAL A 70 -5.11 -3.78 1.12
N MET A 71 -5.20 -4.42 -0.03
CA MET A 71 -5.75 -3.85 -1.24
C MET A 71 -7.07 -4.53 -1.58
N SER A 72 -8.06 -3.77 -1.98
CA SER A 72 -9.28 -4.34 -2.54
C SER A 72 -9.12 -4.49 -4.05
N PHE A 73 -9.69 -5.57 -4.59
CA PHE A 73 -9.66 -5.83 -6.01
C PHE A 73 -10.94 -6.54 -6.42
N GLY A 74 -11.53 -6.09 -7.52
CA GLY A 74 -12.75 -6.68 -8.03
C GLY A 74 -13.97 -6.23 -7.27
N GLY A 75 -15.09 -6.87 -7.55
CA GLY A 75 -16.36 -6.54 -6.93
C GLY A 75 -17.02 -5.32 -7.52
N VAL A 76 -18.32 -5.24 -7.33
CA VAL A 76 -19.13 -4.09 -7.73
C VAL A 76 -19.90 -3.67 -6.50
N PHE A 77 -19.75 -2.42 -6.10
CA PHE A 77 -20.41 -1.89 -4.91
C PHE A 77 -20.07 -2.70 -3.65
N GLY A 78 -18.85 -3.20 -3.59
CA GLY A 78 -18.39 -3.99 -2.44
C GLY A 78 -18.84 -5.45 -2.43
N ILE A 79 -19.62 -5.86 -3.40
CA ILE A 79 -20.09 -7.25 -3.51
C ILE A 79 -19.09 -8.02 -4.35
N GLY A 80 -18.58 -9.12 -3.80
CA GLY A 80 -17.57 -9.93 -4.48
C GLY A 80 -16.18 -9.33 -4.42
N GLU A 81 -16.00 -8.27 -3.65
CA GLU A 81 -14.71 -7.65 -3.46
C GLU A 81 -13.79 -8.59 -2.69
N LYS A 82 -12.58 -8.73 -3.17
CA LYS A 82 -11.57 -9.54 -2.52
C LYS A 82 -10.48 -8.67 -1.98
N LEU A 83 -9.90 -9.08 -0.87
CA LEU A 83 -8.81 -8.36 -0.24
C LEU A 83 -7.51 -9.13 -0.44
N PHE A 84 -6.43 -8.40 -0.64
CA PHE A 84 -5.09 -8.97 -0.85
C PHE A 84 -4.11 -8.25 0.05
N ALA A 85 -3.31 -9.02 0.76
CA ALA A 85 -2.19 -8.46 1.51
C ALA A 85 -1.00 -8.36 0.56
N VAL A 86 -0.58 -7.16 0.28
CA VAL A 86 0.54 -6.90 -0.62
C VAL A 86 1.72 -6.47 0.23
N PRO A 87 2.88 -7.13 0.13
CA PRO A 87 4.05 -6.71 0.89
C PRO A 87 4.35 -5.24 0.62
N TRP A 88 4.62 -4.51 1.69
CA TRP A 88 4.85 -3.08 1.56
C TRP A 88 5.99 -2.78 0.59
N ASN A 89 7.05 -3.59 0.62
CA ASN A 89 8.20 -3.39 -0.26
C ASN A 89 7.96 -3.78 -1.71
N ALA A 90 6.80 -4.34 -2.04
CA ALA A 90 6.40 -4.55 -3.43
C ALA A 90 5.76 -3.30 -4.03
N LEU A 91 5.38 -2.35 -3.21
CA LEU A 91 4.70 -1.13 -3.65
C LEU A 91 5.69 0.02 -3.79
N LYS A 92 5.47 0.84 -4.80
CA LYS A 92 6.24 2.04 -5.01
C LYS A 92 5.31 3.23 -5.04
N LEU A 93 5.60 4.25 -4.25
CA LEU A 93 4.80 5.46 -4.25
C LEU A 93 5.15 6.31 -5.46
N ASP A 94 4.15 6.61 -6.27
CA ASP A 94 4.27 7.53 -7.39
C ASP A 94 3.75 8.88 -6.92
N THR A 95 4.67 9.75 -6.53
CA THR A 95 4.29 11.05 -5.96
C THR A 95 3.75 12.01 -6.99
N GLN A 96 4.10 11.82 -8.26
CA GLN A 96 3.58 12.70 -9.31
C GLN A 96 2.10 12.47 -9.57
N HIS A 97 1.67 11.22 -9.47
CA HIS A 97 0.29 10.86 -9.75
C HIS A 97 -0.50 10.50 -8.50
N HIS A 98 0.11 10.65 -7.32
CA HIS A 98 -0.53 10.37 -6.02
C HIS A 98 -1.15 8.98 -5.98
N ARG A 99 -0.36 7.98 -6.37
CA ARG A 99 -0.82 6.59 -6.44
C ARG A 99 0.33 5.65 -6.14
N PHE A 100 0.02 4.38 -5.96
CA PHE A 100 1.03 3.35 -5.83
C PHE A 100 1.14 2.54 -7.11
N VAL A 101 2.31 1.97 -7.33
CA VAL A 101 2.56 1.07 -8.46
C VAL A 101 2.96 -0.28 -7.91
N LEU A 102 2.30 -1.33 -8.39
CA LEU A 102 2.61 -2.72 -8.08
C LEU A 102 2.89 -3.42 -9.41
N ARG A 103 4.10 -3.95 -9.56
CA ARG A 103 4.51 -4.58 -10.82
C ARG A 103 3.99 -6.01 -10.88
N ILE A 104 2.75 -6.17 -11.26
CA ILE A 104 2.11 -7.46 -11.43
C ILE A 104 1.09 -7.34 -12.55
N ASP A 105 0.96 -8.38 -13.35
CA ASP A 105 -0.09 -8.41 -14.36
C ASP A 105 -1.43 -8.61 -13.68
N LYS A 106 -2.44 -7.99 -14.25
CA LYS A 106 -3.79 -8.04 -13.67
C LYS A 106 -4.30 -9.47 -13.53
N ASP A 107 -3.99 -10.32 -14.51
CA ASP A 107 -4.39 -11.72 -14.44
C ASP A 107 -3.68 -12.47 -13.32
N ASP A 108 -2.42 -12.15 -13.08
CA ASP A 108 -1.69 -12.76 -11.97
C ASP A 108 -2.26 -12.32 -10.64
N LEU A 109 -2.73 -11.09 -10.54
CA LEU A 109 -3.38 -10.62 -9.33
C LEU A 109 -4.68 -11.38 -9.06
N LYS A 110 -5.44 -11.69 -10.10
CA LYS A 110 -6.68 -12.46 -9.93
C LYS A 110 -6.44 -13.82 -9.30
N ASN A 111 -5.26 -14.39 -9.53
CA ASN A 111 -4.90 -15.70 -9.02
C ASN A 111 -4.07 -15.62 -7.75
N ALA A 112 -3.82 -14.43 -7.25
CA ALA A 112 -3.04 -14.24 -6.02
C ALA A 112 -3.81 -14.75 -4.80
N PRO A 113 -3.08 -15.14 -3.74
CA PRO A 113 -3.73 -15.47 -2.47
C PRO A 113 -4.45 -14.24 -1.94
N GLY A 114 -5.73 -14.38 -1.74
CA GLY A 114 -6.56 -13.31 -1.21
C GLY A 114 -7.43 -13.83 -0.09
N PHE A 115 -8.24 -12.95 0.48
CA PHE A 115 -9.13 -13.33 1.56
C PHE A 115 -10.37 -12.45 1.56
N ASP A 116 -11.39 -12.93 2.24
CA ASP A 116 -12.63 -12.20 2.37
C ASP A 116 -12.57 -11.25 3.55
N LYS A 117 -13.33 -10.20 3.47
CA LYS A 117 -13.40 -9.16 4.50
C LYS A 117 -13.66 -9.73 5.89
N GLY A 118 -14.43 -10.81 5.98
CA GLY A 118 -14.78 -11.43 7.25
C GLY A 118 -13.83 -12.54 7.69
N ARG A 119 -12.79 -12.83 6.91
CA ARG A 119 -11.89 -13.98 7.17
C ARG A 119 -10.44 -13.58 6.94
N TRP A 120 -9.92 -12.75 7.81
CA TRP A 120 -8.54 -12.30 7.70
C TRP A 120 -7.58 -13.41 8.12
N PRO A 121 -6.46 -13.57 7.41
CA PRO A 121 -5.44 -14.54 7.81
C PRO A 121 -4.67 -14.06 9.04
N ASP A 122 -4.01 -15.00 9.70
CA ASP A 122 -3.03 -14.66 10.72
C ASP A 122 -1.76 -14.18 10.01
N MET A 123 -1.55 -12.89 10.00
CA MET A 123 -0.43 -12.29 9.26
C MET A 123 0.91 -12.45 9.96
N ALA A 124 0.92 -13.06 11.17
CA ALA A 124 2.15 -13.44 11.85
C ALA A 124 2.55 -14.87 11.57
N ASP A 125 1.72 -15.65 10.88
CA ASP A 125 2.03 -17.03 10.53
C ASP A 125 3.14 -17.06 9.47
N HIS A 126 4.24 -17.73 9.79
CA HIS A 126 5.40 -17.77 8.90
C HIS A 126 5.13 -18.41 7.55
N ALA A 127 4.32 -19.47 7.52
CA ALA A 127 3.99 -20.11 6.26
C ALA A 127 3.19 -19.17 5.35
N TRP A 128 2.26 -18.43 5.94
CA TRP A 128 1.48 -17.46 5.20
C TRP A 128 2.36 -16.32 4.68
N THR A 129 3.20 -15.76 5.54
CA THR A 129 4.04 -14.63 5.14
C THR A 129 5.04 -15.04 4.07
N ALA A 130 5.63 -16.23 4.18
CA ALA A 130 6.55 -16.72 3.16
C ALA A 130 5.86 -16.89 1.82
N ASN A 131 4.64 -17.41 1.82
CA ASN A 131 3.88 -17.58 0.60
C ASN A 131 3.54 -16.24 -0.06
N ILE A 132 3.13 -15.26 0.73
CA ILE A 132 2.80 -13.94 0.21
C ILE A 132 4.04 -13.28 -0.39
N HIS A 133 5.16 -13.26 0.32
CA HIS A 133 6.38 -12.65 -0.20
C HIS A 133 6.87 -13.37 -1.46
N SER A 134 6.78 -14.69 -1.49
CA SER A 134 7.17 -15.46 -2.66
C SER A 134 6.29 -15.10 -3.86
N TYR A 135 4.99 -14.96 -3.65
CA TYR A 135 4.09 -14.65 -4.75
C TYR A 135 4.42 -13.31 -5.41
N TYR A 136 4.74 -12.30 -4.59
CA TYR A 136 5.05 -10.96 -5.09
C TYR A 136 6.52 -10.75 -5.38
N GLY A 137 7.34 -11.76 -5.18
CA GLY A 137 8.76 -11.67 -5.51
C GLY A 137 9.53 -10.73 -4.61
N THR A 138 9.16 -10.65 -3.35
CA THR A 138 9.79 -9.76 -2.40
C THR A 138 10.52 -10.53 -1.32
N VAL A 139 11.49 -9.85 -0.70
CA VAL A 139 12.17 -10.35 0.50
C VAL A 139 11.39 -9.88 1.71
N PRO A 140 11.13 -10.76 2.70
CA PRO A 140 10.44 -10.34 3.90
C PRO A 140 11.10 -9.12 4.55
N TYR A 141 10.27 -8.23 5.05
CA TYR A 141 10.75 -6.95 5.57
C TYR A 141 11.61 -7.10 6.83
N TRP A 142 11.50 -8.22 7.51
CA TRP A 142 12.33 -8.50 8.68
C TRP A 142 13.69 -9.07 8.30
N GLY A 143 13.94 -9.32 7.02
CA GLY A 143 15.20 -9.88 6.55
C GLY A 143 15.44 -11.26 7.11
N ASP A 144 16.64 -11.48 7.64
CA ASP A 144 17.01 -12.76 8.23
C ASP A 144 16.73 -12.82 9.73
N ALA A 145 16.15 -11.77 10.29
CA ALA A 145 15.89 -11.73 11.71
C ALA A 145 14.75 -12.68 12.08
N PRO A 146 14.90 -13.49 13.10
CA PRO A 146 13.79 -14.32 13.54
C PRO A 146 12.70 -13.46 14.15
N LEU A 147 11.51 -13.89 13.94
CA LEU A 147 10.35 -13.17 14.48
C LEU A 147 10.05 -13.61 15.91
#